data_19f4ab721cf472cca8aa0c8f624879c1
#
_entry.id   19f4ab721cf472cca8aa0c8f624879c1
#
_cell.length_a   1.000
_cell.length_b   1.000
_cell.length_c   1.000
_cell.angle_alpha   90.00
_cell.angle_beta   90.00
_cell.angle_gamma   90.00
#
_symmetry.space_group_name_H-M   'P 1'
#
loop_
_entity.id
_entity.type
_entity.pdbx_description
1 polymer ?
#
loop_
_entity_poly.entity_id
_entity_poly.type
_entity_poly.pdbx_seq_one_letter_code
_entity_poly.pdbx_strand_id
1 'polypeptide(L)'
;ALDAANILKPALARGQMQIIGATTLSEYKKYFAKDGALARRFQSVTVDEPDAADAEQILFGLRSRYEEFHHARIEDTAITAAVRLSKRYLTDRFLPDKAIDLMDEASSHVRMKSAGGTDRLVGLRREIAGVVKEKDAAVSKQDYEAAAHLRDREKDLRAKLDASRKGEDARMEIRVTEDDIAAVVAQWTGIPVQRISEDEYVHLRQMPEQ
;
A
#
# COMPACT_ATOMS: atom_id res chain seq x y z
N ALA A 1 7.53 -28.74 -18.91
CA ALA A 1 6.34 -28.74 -18.01
C ALA A 1 5.53 -30.05 -18.06
N LEU A 2 5.70 -30.87 -19.09
CA LEU A 2 4.98 -32.16 -19.25
C LEU A 2 5.50 -33.27 -18.33
N ASP A 3 6.72 -33.17 -17.83
CA ASP A 3 7.36 -34.26 -17.07
C ASP A 3 6.83 -34.42 -15.64
N ALA A 4 6.54 -33.33 -14.95
CA ALA A 4 6.10 -33.40 -13.54
C ALA A 4 4.75 -34.13 -13.39
N ALA A 5 3.80 -33.91 -14.31
CA ALA A 5 2.52 -34.57 -14.28
C ALA A 5 2.67 -36.09 -14.49
N ASN A 6 3.54 -36.50 -15.39
CA ASN A 6 3.79 -37.92 -15.65
C ASN A 6 4.49 -38.64 -14.49
N ILE A 7 5.33 -37.93 -13.73
CA ILE A 7 5.97 -38.46 -12.52
C ILE A 7 4.94 -38.63 -11.37
N LEU A 8 3.98 -37.73 -11.26
CA LEU A 8 2.98 -37.77 -10.21
C LEU A 8 1.85 -38.77 -10.45
N LYS A 9 1.49 -39.03 -11.70
CA LYS A 9 0.39 -39.95 -12.06
C LYS A 9 0.47 -41.32 -11.39
N PRO A 10 1.60 -42.02 -11.32
CA PRO A 10 1.67 -43.34 -10.69
C PRO A 10 1.46 -43.30 -9.17
N ALA A 11 1.97 -42.26 -8.48
CA ALA A 11 1.81 -42.09 -7.05
C ALA A 11 0.37 -41.73 -6.67
N LEU A 12 -0.26 -40.85 -7.45
CA LEU A 12 -1.67 -40.53 -7.35
C LEU A 12 -2.57 -41.73 -7.62
N ALA A 13 -2.19 -42.57 -8.61
CA ALA A 13 -2.93 -43.77 -8.95
C ALA A 13 -3.00 -44.80 -7.81
N ARG A 14 -1.95 -44.85 -7.00
CA ARG A 14 -1.82 -45.78 -5.85
C ARG A 14 -2.34 -45.20 -4.55
N GLY A 15 -2.87 -43.95 -4.53
CA GLY A 15 -3.33 -43.30 -3.31
C GLY A 15 -2.22 -42.99 -2.31
N GLN A 16 -0.96 -42.94 -2.77
CA GLN A 16 0.21 -42.76 -1.92
C GLN A 16 0.42 -41.28 -1.50
N MET A 17 -0.31 -40.35 -2.13
CA MET A 17 -0.20 -38.92 -1.83
C MET A 17 -1.54 -38.23 -1.99
N GLN A 18 -1.74 -37.21 -1.17
CA GLN A 18 -2.84 -36.26 -1.28
C GLN A 18 -2.28 -34.93 -1.79
N ILE A 19 -2.94 -34.37 -2.80
CA ILE A 19 -2.50 -33.12 -3.42
C ILE A 19 -3.67 -32.16 -3.46
N ILE A 20 -3.43 -30.91 -3.04
CA ILE A 20 -4.30 -29.77 -3.27
C ILE A 20 -3.59 -28.89 -4.29
N GLY A 21 -4.22 -28.69 -5.45
CA GLY A 21 -3.70 -27.81 -6.51
C GLY A 21 -4.61 -26.62 -6.71
N ALA A 22 -4.03 -25.46 -7.03
CA ALA A 22 -4.76 -24.27 -7.43
C ALA A 22 -4.37 -23.89 -8.85
N THR A 23 -5.36 -23.49 -9.65
CA THR A 23 -5.17 -23.06 -11.04
C THR A 23 -6.32 -22.16 -11.47
N THR A 24 -6.19 -21.48 -12.58
CA THR A 24 -7.29 -20.70 -13.16
C THR A 24 -8.25 -21.60 -13.94
N LEU A 25 -9.52 -21.17 -14.09
CA LEU A 25 -10.51 -21.92 -14.88
C LEU A 25 -10.09 -22.11 -16.33
N SER A 26 -9.39 -21.14 -16.91
CA SER A 26 -8.87 -21.22 -18.29
C SER A 26 -7.76 -22.27 -18.42
N GLU A 27 -6.83 -22.30 -17.49
CA GLU A 27 -5.75 -23.30 -17.46
C GLU A 27 -6.28 -24.70 -17.14
N TYR A 28 -7.21 -24.80 -16.19
CA TYR A 28 -7.90 -26.05 -15.91
C TYR A 28 -8.53 -26.65 -17.18
N LYS A 29 -9.31 -25.88 -17.93
CA LYS A 29 -9.94 -26.33 -19.19
C LYS A 29 -8.90 -26.66 -20.26
N LYS A 30 -7.82 -25.88 -20.34
CA LYS A 30 -6.80 -26.02 -21.39
C LYS A 30 -5.90 -27.25 -21.19
N TYR A 31 -5.49 -27.51 -19.97
CA TYR A 31 -4.47 -28.49 -19.65
C TYR A 31 -4.98 -29.65 -18.79
N PHE A 32 -5.80 -29.42 -17.80
CA PHE A 32 -6.15 -30.40 -16.80
C PHE A 32 -7.37 -31.24 -17.21
N ALA A 33 -8.43 -30.60 -17.67
CA ALA A 33 -9.67 -31.31 -18.05
C ALA A 33 -9.48 -32.25 -19.24
N LYS A 34 -8.46 -32.03 -20.07
CA LYS A 34 -8.13 -32.86 -21.21
C LYS A 34 -7.39 -34.15 -20.82
N ASP A 35 -6.77 -34.19 -19.64
CA ASP A 35 -6.09 -35.38 -19.13
C ASP A 35 -7.06 -36.21 -18.28
N GLY A 36 -7.71 -37.16 -18.92
CA GLY A 36 -8.69 -38.03 -18.26
C GLY A 36 -8.13 -38.86 -17.09
N ALA A 37 -6.82 -39.05 -17.02
CA ALA A 37 -6.18 -39.75 -15.92
C ALA A 37 -6.08 -38.87 -14.65
N LEU A 38 -5.86 -37.56 -14.81
CA LEU A 38 -5.86 -36.59 -13.73
C LEU A 38 -7.28 -36.18 -13.36
N ALA A 39 -8.13 -35.88 -14.35
CA ALA A 39 -9.49 -35.40 -14.12
C ALA A 39 -10.34 -36.36 -13.29
N ARG A 40 -10.12 -37.66 -13.40
CA ARG A 40 -10.85 -38.67 -12.60
C ARG A 40 -10.35 -38.85 -11.18
N ARG A 41 -9.23 -38.22 -10.81
CA ARG A 41 -8.59 -38.38 -9.49
C ARG A 41 -8.64 -37.12 -8.64
N PHE A 42 -9.03 -36.02 -9.25
CA PHE A 42 -9.21 -34.76 -8.57
C PHE A 42 -10.67 -34.32 -8.60
N GLN A 43 -11.15 -33.83 -7.49
CA GLN A 43 -12.42 -33.14 -7.43
C GLN A 43 -12.16 -31.66 -7.59
N SER A 44 -12.79 -31.03 -8.57
CA SER A 44 -12.71 -29.58 -8.73
C SER A 44 -13.59 -28.88 -7.72
N VAL A 45 -13.01 -27.87 -7.06
CA VAL A 45 -13.73 -26.94 -6.19
C VAL A 45 -13.58 -25.58 -6.84
N THR A 46 -14.69 -25.01 -7.29
CA THR A 46 -14.70 -23.64 -7.84
C THR A 46 -14.72 -22.66 -6.69
N VAL A 47 -13.82 -21.69 -6.75
CA VAL A 47 -13.77 -20.56 -5.82
C VAL A 47 -14.23 -19.35 -6.61
N ASP A 48 -15.43 -18.88 -6.29
CA ASP A 48 -16.02 -17.70 -6.94
C ASP A 48 -15.49 -16.41 -6.32
N GLU A 49 -15.66 -15.30 -7.02
CA GLU A 49 -15.34 -13.97 -6.51
C GLU A 49 -16.24 -13.66 -5.29
N PRO A 50 -15.68 -13.22 -4.16
CA PRO A 50 -16.46 -12.84 -2.99
C PRO A 50 -17.35 -11.63 -3.30
N ASP A 51 -18.46 -11.52 -2.61
CA ASP A 51 -19.28 -10.31 -2.70
C ASP A 51 -18.59 -9.12 -1.99
N ALA A 52 -19.21 -7.93 -2.06
CA ALA A 52 -18.61 -6.74 -1.48
C ALA A 52 -18.50 -6.82 0.06
N ALA A 53 -19.48 -7.43 0.72
CA ALA A 53 -19.48 -7.56 2.17
C ALA A 53 -18.42 -8.54 2.66
N ASP A 54 -18.28 -9.66 1.98
CA ASP A 54 -17.22 -10.64 2.26
C ASP A 54 -15.82 -10.05 1.98
N ALA A 55 -15.68 -9.29 0.88
CA ALA A 55 -14.43 -8.62 0.55
C ALA A 55 -14.04 -7.58 1.62
N GLU A 56 -14.99 -6.80 2.15
CA GLU A 56 -14.75 -5.89 3.27
C GLU A 56 -14.24 -6.64 4.50
N GLN A 57 -14.87 -7.76 4.86
CA GLN A 57 -14.43 -8.56 6.00
C GLN A 57 -13.02 -9.12 5.82
N ILE A 58 -12.68 -9.54 4.61
CA ILE A 58 -11.32 -9.98 4.26
C ILE A 58 -10.32 -8.84 4.47
N LEU A 59 -10.62 -7.64 3.97
CA LEU A 59 -9.74 -6.47 4.14
C LEU A 59 -9.61 -6.08 5.62
N PHE A 60 -10.70 -6.10 6.39
CA PHE A 60 -10.65 -5.89 7.84
C PHE A 60 -9.74 -6.91 8.54
N GLY A 61 -9.78 -8.16 8.12
CA GLY A 61 -8.89 -9.21 8.64
C GLY A 61 -7.41 -9.00 8.29
N LEU A 62 -7.12 -8.36 7.16
CA LEU A 62 -5.76 -8.08 6.70
C LEU A 62 -5.20 -6.75 7.23
N ARG A 63 -6.07 -5.84 7.67
CA ARG A 63 -5.77 -4.47 8.08
C ARG A 63 -4.54 -4.35 8.96
N SER A 64 -4.48 -5.09 10.06
CA SER A 64 -3.39 -4.98 11.04
C SER A 64 -2.02 -5.28 10.43
N ARG A 65 -1.95 -6.22 9.47
CA ARG A 65 -0.70 -6.58 8.80
C ARG A 65 -0.22 -5.44 7.87
N TYR A 66 -1.15 -4.79 7.17
CA TYR A 66 -0.83 -3.64 6.31
C TYR A 66 -0.49 -2.40 7.13
N GLU A 67 -1.18 -2.14 8.23
CA GLU A 67 -0.88 -1.07 9.17
C GLU A 67 0.55 -1.21 9.75
N GLU A 68 0.92 -2.43 10.15
CA GLU A 68 2.27 -2.73 10.64
C GLU A 68 3.33 -2.53 9.55
N PHE A 69 3.07 -3.00 8.32
CA PHE A 69 4.01 -2.90 7.21
C PHE A 69 4.24 -1.46 6.75
N HIS A 70 3.16 -0.69 6.60
CA HIS A 70 3.23 0.70 6.12
C HIS A 70 3.47 1.72 7.24
N HIS A 71 3.38 1.31 8.52
CA HIS A 71 3.41 2.22 9.67
C HIS A 71 2.36 3.33 9.55
N ALA A 72 1.17 2.99 9.09
CA ALA A 72 0.04 3.87 8.86
C ALA A 72 -1.23 3.23 9.40
N ARG A 73 -2.16 4.02 9.92
CA ARG A 73 -3.46 3.53 10.37
C ARG A 73 -4.47 3.60 9.22
N ILE A 74 -5.20 2.53 8.98
CA ILE A 74 -6.19 2.46 7.91
C ILE A 74 -7.58 2.64 8.53
N GLU A 75 -8.29 3.69 8.11
CA GLU A 75 -9.64 3.96 8.58
C GLU A 75 -10.65 2.96 8.00
N ASP A 76 -11.72 2.71 8.74
CA ASP A 76 -12.80 1.80 8.29
C ASP A 76 -13.43 2.32 6.99
N THR A 77 -13.57 3.64 6.87
CA THR A 77 -14.07 4.33 5.67
C THR A 77 -13.17 4.07 4.45
N ALA A 78 -11.85 3.98 4.64
CA ALA A 78 -10.91 3.66 3.57
C ALA A 78 -11.10 2.22 3.07
N ILE A 79 -11.33 1.26 3.97
CA ILE A 79 -11.57 -0.15 3.60
C ILE A 79 -12.85 -0.27 2.79
N THR A 80 -13.96 0.29 3.26
CA THR A 80 -15.24 0.30 2.54
C THR A 80 -15.10 1.00 1.18
N ALA A 81 -14.36 2.13 1.14
CA ALA A 81 -14.09 2.84 -0.11
C ALA A 81 -13.25 2.00 -1.09
N ALA A 82 -12.22 1.27 -0.61
CA ALA A 82 -11.39 0.41 -1.44
C ALA A 82 -12.22 -0.67 -2.15
N VAL A 83 -13.14 -1.32 -1.44
CA VAL A 83 -14.05 -2.32 -2.02
C VAL A 83 -15.03 -1.67 -3.00
N ARG A 84 -15.69 -0.59 -2.58
CA ARG A 84 -16.70 0.09 -3.38
C ARG A 84 -16.12 0.67 -4.67
N LEU A 85 -15.01 1.40 -4.58
CA LEU A 85 -14.39 2.07 -5.72
C LEU A 85 -13.71 1.08 -6.66
N SER A 86 -13.06 0.03 -6.13
CA SER A 86 -12.49 -1.02 -6.98
C SER A 86 -13.56 -1.76 -7.77
N LYS A 87 -14.71 -2.09 -7.15
CA LYS A 87 -15.82 -2.75 -7.83
C LYS A 87 -16.39 -1.89 -8.95
N ARG A 88 -16.45 -0.56 -8.75
CA ARG A 88 -17.05 0.38 -9.71
C ARG A 88 -16.12 0.75 -10.85
N TYR A 89 -14.83 0.95 -10.59
CA TYR A 89 -13.89 1.55 -11.55
C TYR A 89 -12.83 0.58 -12.09
N LEU A 90 -12.54 -0.53 -11.37
CA LEU A 90 -11.57 -1.54 -11.80
C LEU A 90 -12.30 -2.80 -12.25
N THR A 91 -12.64 -2.86 -13.53
CA THR A 91 -13.43 -3.95 -14.12
C THR A 91 -12.59 -5.11 -14.63
N ASP A 92 -11.30 -4.92 -14.78
CA ASP A 92 -10.32 -5.87 -15.33
C ASP A 92 -9.77 -6.85 -14.29
N ARG A 93 -10.10 -6.67 -13.00
CA ARG A 93 -9.62 -7.48 -11.87
C ARG A 93 -10.78 -7.89 -10.96
N PHE A 94 -10.54 -8.89 -10.13
CA PHE A 94 -11.54 -9.47 -9.23
C PHE A 94 -11.31 -9.06 -7.77
N LEU A 95 -12.39 -9.09 -6.97
CA LEU A 95 -12.30 -8.99 -5.53
C LEU A 95 -11.75 -10.32 -4.95
N PRO A 96 -11.03 -10.28 -3.83
CA PRO A 96 -10.65 -9.12 -3.04
C PRO A 96 -9.38 -8.41 -3.55
N ASP A 97 -8.63 -8.98 -4.48
CA ASP A 97 -7.28 -8.54 -4.87
C ASP A 97 -7.24 -7.07 -5.28
N LYS A 98 -8.17 -6.63 -6.14
CA LYS A 98 -8.21 -5.23 -6.58
C LYS A 98 -8.43 -4.22 -5.45
N ALA A 99 -9.15 -4.61 -4.40
CA ALA A 99 -9.37 -3.76 -3.23
C ALA A 99 -8.16 -3.78 -2.28
N ILE A 100 -7.50 -4.92 -2.18
CA ILE A 100 -6.23 -5.06 -1.44
C ILE A 100 -5.14 -4.21 -2.09
N ASP A 101 -5.00 -4.28 -3.42
CA ASP A 101 -4.04 -3.48 -4.18
C ASP A 101 -4.26 -1.98 -3.96
N LEU A 102 -5.53 -1.51 -3.95
CA LEU A 102 -5.85 -0.11 -3.66
C LEU A 102 -5.46 0.30 -2.24
N MET A 103 -5.74 -0.55 -1.27
CA MET A 103 -5.40 -0.29 0.13
C MET A 103 -3.88 -0.23 0.33
N ASP A 104 -3.15 -1.12 -0.31
CA ASP A 104 -1.67 -1.18 -0.27
C ASP A 104 -1.05 0.07 -0.89
N GLU A 105 -1.47 0.44 -2.10
CA GLU A 105 -0.96 1.60 -2.82
C GLU A 105 -1.30 2.91 -2.11
N ALA A 106 -2.53 3.08 -1.59
CA ALA A 106 -2.91 4.26 -0.84
C ALA A 106 -2.08 4.39 0.46
N SER A 107 -1.84 3.29 1.15
CA SER A 107 -0.99 3.26 2.35
C SER A 107 0.46 3.66 2.02
N SER A 108 0.98 3.18 0.89
CA SER A 108 2.31 3.55 0.39
C SER A 108 2.39 5.04 0.02
N HIS A 109 1.38 5.58 -0.66
CA HIS A 109 1.31 7.00 -1.03
C HIS A 109 1.28 7.91 0.20
N VAL A 110 0.45 7.59 1.19
CA VAL A 110 0.35 8.38 2.43
C VAL A 110 1.67 8.36 3.19
N ARG A 111 2.32 7.20 3.27
CA ARG A 111 3.66 7.07 3.84
C ARG A 111 4.70 7.92 3.10
N MET A 112 4.70 7.92 1.76
CA MET A 112 5.62 8.74 0.97
C MET A 112 5.39 10.24 1.16
N LYS A 113 4.14 10.69 1.21
CA LYS A 113 3.79 12.09 1.52
C LYS A 113 4.29 12.50 2.91
N SER A 114 4.22 11.60 3.87
CA SER A 114 4.71 11.83 5.24
C SER A 114 6.23 11.80 5.31
N ALA A 115 6.90 10.99 4.49
CA ALA A 115 8.36 10.90 4.40
C ALA A 115 9.03 12.18 3.86
N GLY A 116 8.29 13.08 3.23
CA GLY A 116 8.77 14.43 2.86
C GLY A 116 9.26 15.26 4.07
N GLY A 117 8.79 14.94 5.30
CA GLY A 117 9.37 15.41 6.56
C GLY A 117 10.77 14.84 6.83
N THR A 118 11.03 13.60 6.46
CA THR A 118 12.30 12.89 6.67
C THR A 118 13.45 13.53 5.89
N ASP A 119 13.21 14.06 4.68
CA ASP A 119 14.22 14.76 3.89
C ASP A 119 14.71 16.03 4.59
N ARG A 120 13.81 16.73 5.29
CA ARG A 120 14.17 17.92 6.10
C ARG A 120 15.04 17.53 7.30
N LEU A 121 14.74 16.43 7.98
CA LEU A 121 15.56 15.92 9.09
C LEU A 121 16.93 15.44 8.61
N VAL A 122 17.00 14.75 7.47
CA VAL A 122 18.26 14.34 6.84
C VAL A 122 19.08 15.57 6.44
N GLY A 123 18.45 16.60 5.88
CA GLY A 123 19.10 17.89 5.57
C GLY A 123 19.69 18.56 6.80
N LEU A 124 18.92 18.68 7.88
CA LEU A 124 19.38 19.26 9.15
C LEU A 124 20.54 18.46 9.79
N ARG A 125 20.47 17.11 9.75
CA ARG A 125 21.59 16.28 10.24
C ARG A 125 22.87 16.48 9.44
N ARG A 126 22.76 16.63 8.12
CA ARG A 126 23.91 16.88 7.24
C ARG A 126 24.50 18.26 7.51
N GLU A 127 23.66 19.27 7.72
CA GLU A 127 24.10 20.63 8.08
C GLU A 127 24.82 20.65 9.43
N ILE A 128 24.27 19.99 10.45
CA ILE A 128 24.91 19.82 11.77
C ILE A 128 26.28 19.18 11.63
N ALA A 129 26.41 18.10 10.86
CA ALA A 129 27.68 17.41 10.64
C ALA A 129 28.72 18.32 9.96
N GLY A 130 28.29 19.17 9.03
CA GLY A 130 29.13 20.21 8.41
C GLY A 130 29.64 21.23 9.42
N VAL A 131 28.75 21.81 10.21
CA VAL A 131 29.09 22.82 11.23
C VAL A 131 30.01 22.24 12.31
N VAL A 132 29.81 20.99 12.74
CA VAL A 132 30.71 20.30 13.69
C VAL A 132 32.11 20.17 13.11
N LYS A 133 32.24 19.76 11.85
CA LYS A 133 33.55 19.63 11.18
C LYS A 133 34.25 20.99 11.04
N GLU A 134 33.53 22.04 10.71
CA GLU A 134 34.07 23.41 10.63
C GLU A 134 34.52 23.91 12.03
N LYS A 135 33.73 23.66 13.05
CA LYS A 135 34.07 24.00 14.45
C LYS A 135 35.39 23.32 14.88
N ASP A 136 35.53 21.99 14.62
CA ASP A 136 36.71 21.25 14.96
C ASP A 136 37.95 21.78 14.21
N ALA A 137 37.79 22.20 12.96
CA ALA A 137 38.84 22.83 12.16
C ALA A 137 39.24 24.21 12.71
N ALA A 138 38.25 25.03 13.17
CA ALA A 138 38.56 26.32 13.82
C ALA A 138 39.31 26.14 15.15
N VAL A 139 38.90 25.17 15.97
CA VAL A 139 39.61 24.84 17.19
C VAL A 139 41.06 24.41 16.91
N SER A 140 41.30 23.58 15.88
CA SER A 140 42.63 23.14 15.48
C SER A 140 43.51 24.30 15.03
N LYS A 141 42.95 25.36 14.50
CA LYS A 141 43.60 26.60 14.09
C LYS A 141 43.72 27.63 15.23
N GLN A 142 43.26 27.30 16.44
CA GLN A 142 43.21 28.19 17.63
C GLN A 142 42.37 29.46 17.41
N ASP A 143 41.43 29.41 16.45
CA ASP A 143 40.43 30.47 16.20
C ASP A 143 39.21 30.24 17.10
N TYR A 144 39.33 30.68 18.35
CA TYR A 144 38.30 30.45 19.37
C TYR A 144 37.05 31.31 19.17
N GLU A 145 37.18 32.45 18.48
CA GLU A 145 36.02 33.29 18.16
C GLU A 145 35.13 32.65 17.10
N ALA A 146 35.72 32.17 16.00
CA ALA A 146 35.00 31.41 15.00
C ALA A 146 34.40 30.11 15.59
N ALA A 147 35.15 29.41 16.45
CA ALA A 147 34.66 28.21 17.10
C ALA A 147 33.45 28.46 18.01
N ALA A 148 33.40 29.62 18.72
CA ALA A 148 32.27 30.03 19.55
C ALA A 148 31.02 30.28 18.69
N HIS A 149 31.13 31.00 17.59
CA HIS A 149 30.01 31.22 16.65
C HIS A 149 29.48 29.91 16.05
N LEU A 150 30.37 29.00 15.66
CA LEU A 150 30.00 27.71 15.12
C LEU A 150 29.30 26.82 16.16
N ARG A 151 29.70 26.90 17.42
CA ARG A 151 29.03 26.20 18.54
C ARG A 151 27.59 26.72 18.75
N ASP A 152 27.39 28.03 18.68
CA ASP A 152 26.06 28.59 18.83
C ASP A 152 25.15 28.20 17.67
N ARG A 153 25.68 28.22 16.45
CA ARG A 153 24.97 27.72 15.26
C ARG A 153 24.63 26.22 15.35
N GLU A 154 25.55 25.38 15.85
CA GLU A 154 25.29 23.97 16.12
C GLU A 154 24.13 23.77 17.10
N LYS A 155 24.12 24.58 18.19
CA LYS A 155 23.07 24.53 19.20
C LYS A 155 21.70 24.90 18.63
N ASP A 156 21.63 25.93 17.78
CA ASP A 156 20.40 26.35 17.10
C ASP A 156 19.88 25.28 16.13
N LEU A 157 20.78 24.64 15.37
CA LEU A 157 20.42 23.57 14.45
C LEU A 157 19.92 22.32 15.18
N ARG A 158 20.54 21.99 16.31
CA ARG A 158 20.07 20.87 17.17
C ARG A 158 18.69 21.17 17.77
N ALA A 159 18.47 22.38 18.24
CA ALA A 159 17.15 22.79 18.72
C ALA A 159 16.06 22.71 17.63
N LYS A 160 16.40 23.11 16.40
CA LYS A 160 15.51 22.94 15.23
C LYS A 160 15.26 21.47 14.90
N LEU A 161 16.28 20.62 15.00
CA LEU A 161 16.15 19.18 14.79
C LEU A 161 15.23 18.54 15.83
N ASP A 162 15.40 18.90 17.12
CA ASP A 162 14.59 18.38 18.21
C ASP A 162 13.12 18.89 18.13
N ALA A 163 12.93 20.15 17.74
CA ALA A 163 11.60 20.71 17.51
C ALA A 163 10.89 20.02 16.33
N SER A 164 11.63 19.74 15.24
CA SER A 164 11.10 18.99 14.09
C SER A 164 10.75 17.56 14.46
N ARG A 165 11.60 16.86 15.25
CA ARG A 165 11.32 15.52 15.76
C ARG A 165 10.06 15.47 16.62
N LYS A 166 9.94 16.37 17.59
CA LYS A 166 8.72 16.49 18.43
C LYS A 166 7.47 16.80 17.61
N GLY A 167 7.60 17.60 16.56
CA GLY A 167 6.51 17.89 15.63
C GLY A 167 6.13 16.69 14.74
N GLU A 168 7.08 15.83 14.43
CA GLU A 168 6.81 14.57 13.72
C GLU A 168 6.21 13.50 14.62
N ASP A 169 6.71 13.33 15.84
CA ASP A 169 6.12 12.41 16.82
C ASP A 169 4.67 12.82 17.19
N ALA A 170 4.35 14.11 17.17
CA ALA A 170 2.99 14.63 17.37
C ALA A 170 2.10 14.58 16.12
N ARG A 171 2.68 14.44 14.90
CA ARG A 171 1.96 14.30 13.63
C ARG A 171 1.71 12.84 13.25
N MET A 172 2.25 11.88 13.98
CA MET A 172 2.26 10.48 13.59
C MET A 172 1.09 9.65 14.12
N GLU A 173 -0.10 9.98 13.74
CA GLU A 173 -0.99 8.95 13.21
C GLU A 173 -1.15 9.20 11.73
N ILE A 174 -0.21 8.69 10.92
CA ILE A 174 -0.38 8.61 9.47
C ILE A 174 -1.64 7.80 9.24
N ARG A 175 -2.68 8.44 8.70
CA ARG A 175 -3.98 7.79 8.48
C ARG A 175 -4.25 7.70 6.99
N VAL A 176 -4.70 6.54 6.57
CA VAL A 176 -5.21 6.30 5.21
C VAL A 176 -6.72 6.51 5.25
N THR A 177 -7.20 7.44 4.46
CA THR A 177 -8.59 7.86 4.40
C THR A 177 -9.26 7.43 3.10
N GLU A 178 -10.58 7.61 3.01
CA GLU A 178 -11.33 7.41 1.76
C GLU A 178 -10.79 8.26 0.62
N ASP A 179 -10.37 9.50 0.90
CA ASP A 179 -9.84 10.42 -0.12
C ASP A 179 -8.50 9.92 -0.70
N ASP A 180 -7.67 9.27 0.11
CA ASP A 180 -6.42 8.67 -0.37
C ASP A 180 -6.70 7.48 -1.31
N ILE A 181 -7.68 6.65 -0.99
CA ILE A 181 -8.15 5.58 -1.88
C ILE A 181 -8.70 6.16 -3.19
N ALA A 182 -9.53 7.20 -3.12
CA ALA A 182 -10.08 7.85 -4.29
C ALA A 182 -9.00 8.47 -5.19
N ALA A 183 -7.95 9.04 -4.59
CA ALA A 183 -6.81 9.59 -5.32
C ALA A 183 -6.05 8.51 -6.11
N VAL A 184 -5.85 7.32 -5.52
CA VAL A 184 -5.22 6.19 -6.22
C VAL A 184 -6.08 5.70 -7.38
N VAL A 185 -7.39 5.55 -7.16
CA VAL A 185 -8.32 5.16 -8.24
C VAL A 185 -8.29 6.17 -9.39
N ALA A 186 -8.28 7.47 -9.07
CA ALA A 186 -8.19 8.52 -10.08
C ALA A 186 -6.87 8.44 -10.86
N GLN A 187 -5.77 8.14 -10.18
CA GLN A 187 -4.46 7.98 -10.82
C GLN A 187 -4.42 6.76 -11.76
N TRP A 188 -5.01 5.63 -11.38
CA TRP A 188 -5.00 4.40 -12.18
C TRP A 188 -5.95 4.45 -13.36
N THR A 189 -7.13 5.04 -13.17
CA THR A 189 -8.18 5.07 -14.20
C THR A 189 -8.18 6.31 -15.06
N GLY A 190 -7.52 7.39 -14.61
CA GLY A 190 -7.63 8.71 -15.23
C GLY A 190 -8.98 9.41 -14.99
N ILE A 191 -9.89 8.81 -14.21
CA ILE A 191 -11.21 9.36 -13.91
C ILE A 191 -11.12 10.11 -12.58
N PRO A 192 -11.43 11.42 -12.52
CA PRO A 192 -11.43 12.17 -11.27
C PRO A 192 -12.55 11.64 -10.35
N VAL A 193 -12.16 10.77 -9.41
CA VAL A 193 -13.07 10.19 -8.40
C VAL A 193 -13.09 11.13 -7.19
N GLN A 194 -13.41 12.41 -7.40
CA GLN A 194 -13.69 13.33 -6.31
C GLN A 194 -15.12 13.15 -5.85
N ARG A 195 -15.37 13.36 -4.55
CA ARG A 195 -16.74 13.47 -4.06
C ARG A 195 -17.42 14.56 -4.87
N ILE A 196 -18.40 14.17 -5.69
CA ILE A 196 -19.40 15.12 -6.16
C ILE A 196 -20.13 15.52 -4.89
N SER A 197 -19.97 16.76 -4.45
CA SER A 197 -20.68 17.26 -3.29
C SER A 197 -22.19 17.04 -3.52
N GLU A 198 -22.96 16.83 -2.46
CA GLU A 198 -24.42 16.67 -2.62
C GLU A 198 -25.03 17.82 -3.42
N ASP A 199 -24.45 19.02 -3.33
CA ASP A 199 -24.85 20.19 -4.09
C ASP A 199 -24.60 20.05 -5.61
N GLU A 200 -23.48 19.45 -6.02
CA GLU A 200 -23.19 19.18 -7.44
C GLU A 200 -24.09 18.06 -7.99
N TYR A 201 -24.45 17.06 -7.16
CA TYR A 201 -25.36 16.00 -7.55
C TYR A 201 -26.79 16.55 -7.78
N VAL A 202 -27.23 17.47 -6.93
CA VAL A 202 -28.53 18.18 -7.10
C VAL A 202 -28.50 19.05 -8.35
N HIS A 203 -27.37 19.71 -8.64
CA HIS A 203 -27.20 20.56 -9.81
C HIS A 203 -27.20 19.75 -11.13
N LEU A 204 -26.51 18.60 -11.14
CA LEU A 204 -26.52 17.68 -12.28
C LEU A 204 -27.91 17.07 -12.55
N ARG A 205 -28.67 16.80 -11.49
CA ARG A 205 -30.04 16.26 -11.61
C ARG A 205 -31.03 17.30 -12.13
N GLN A 206 -30.71 18.59 -12.03
CA GLN A 206 -31.56 19.71 -12.51
C GLN A 206 -31.18 20.20 -13.91
N MET A 207 -30.13 19.62 -14.54
CA MET A 207 -29.80 19.94 -15.92
C MET A 207 -30.95 19.45 -16.84
N PRO A 208 -31.58 20.32 -17.61
CA PRO A 208 -32.57 19.89 -18.61
C PRO A 208 -31.85 19.05 -19.68
N GLU A 209 -32.47 17.93 -20.05
CA GLU A 209 -32.07 17.17 -21.25
C GLU A 209 -32.17 18.11 -22.46
N GLN A 210 -31.01 18.40 -23.10
CA GLN A 210 -30.96 19.08 -24.39
C GLN A 210 -30.92 18.06 -25.53
#